data_a8db830e12408c82ac858bd24b43f5ec
#
_entry.id   a8db830e12408c82ac858bd24b43f5ec
#
_cell.length_a   1.000
_cell.length_b   1.000
_cell.length_c   1.000
_cell.angle_alpha   90.00
_cell.angle_beta   90.00
_cell.angle_gamma   90.00
#
_symmetry.space_group_name_H-M   'P 1'
#
loop_
_entity.id
_entity.type
_entity.pdbx_description
1 polymer ?
#
loop_
_entity_poly.entity_id
_entity_poly.type
_entity_poly.pdbx_seq_one_letter_code
_entity_poly.pdbx_strand_id
1 'polypeptide(L)'
;MANRDITSHDDLIFDGFRVRQPAPGPLTLDEHRELGAEMRSINARLRELCKVVVSVYGPNTQAAFSFLKAAEQVARLCQDLQAQAARDLPGYPVDGLYL
;
A
#
# COMPACT_ATOMS: atom_id res chain seq x y z
N MET A 1 -12.26 -11.99 -26.37
CA MET A 1 -12.30 -11.52 -26.28
C MET A 1 -11.92 -10.66 -25.71
N ALA A 2 -11.75 -11.02 -25.51
CA ALA A 2 -11.54 -10.45 -25.08
C ALA A 2 -11.43 -9.64 -24.52
N ASN A 3 -11.60 -9.54 -24.43
CA ASN A 3 -11.56 -8.66 -24.03
C ASN A 3 -11.38 -8.15 -23.10
N ARG A 4 -11.49 -8.50 -22.81
CA ARG A 4 -11.40 -8.09 -21.96
C ARG A 4 -10.68 -7.44 -21.44
N ASP A 5 -10.17 -7.70 -21.49
CA ASP A 5 -9.35 -7.10 -21.06
C ASP A 5 -9.24 -5.97 -20.99
N ILE A 6 -9.39 -5.75 -21.68
CA ILE A 6 -9.53 -4.69 -21.66
C ILE A 6 -10.04 -4.03 -20.67
N THR A 7 -10.93 -4.39 -20.33
CA THR A 7 -11.51 -3.91 -19.25
C THR A 7 -10.61 -3.89 -18.16
N SER A 8 -9.62 -4.58 -18.22
CA SER A 8 -8.77 -4.70 -17.08
C SER A 8 -8.20 -3.42 -16.61
N HIS A 9 -8.16 -2.38 -17.41
CA HIS A 9 -7.64 -1.21 -16.85
C HIS A 9 -8.49 -0.60 -15.84
N ASP A 10 -9.71 -0.90 -15.82
CA ASP A 10 -10.56 -0.39 -14.79
C ASP A 10 -10.17 -0.94 -13.44
N ASP A 11 -9.55 -2.09 -13.46
CA ASP A 11 -9.15 -2.72 -12.23
C ASP A 11 -8.04 -1.98 -11.53
N LEU A 12 -7.44 -1.02 -12.19
CA LEU A 12 -6.41 -0.22 -11.56
C LEU A 12 -6.98 0.85 -10.67
N ILE A 13 -8.28 0.96 -10.62
CA ILE A 13 -8.93 1.96 -9.80
C ILE A 13 -9.37 1.31 -8.51
N PHE A 14 -8.86 1.84 -7.41
CA PHE A 14 -9.23 1.37 -6.09
C PHE A 14 -10.20 2.34 -5.48
N ASP A 15 -10.99 1.87 -4.53
CA ASP A 15 -11.84 2.75 -3.77
C ASP A 15 -10.98 3.80 -3.11
N GLY A 16 -11.26 5.05 -3.37
CA GLY A 16 -10.56 6.14 -2.73
C GLY A 16 -9.25 6.52 -3.36
N PHE A 17 -8.80 5.79 -4.36
CA PHE A 17 -7.55 6.14 -5.01
C PHE A 17 -7.63 5.86 -6.49
N ARG A 18 -7.26 6.86 -7.28
CA ARG A 18 -7.21 6.73 -8.72
C ARG A 18 -5.88 7.16 -9.23
N VAL A 19 -5.28 6.31 -10.05
CA VAL A 19 -4.06 6.65 -10.74
C VAL A 19 -4.43 7.42 -11.99
N ARG A 20 -3.77 8.54 -12.23
CA ARG A 20 -4.04 9.30 -13.44
C ARG A 20 -3.60 8.51 -14.66
N GLN A 21 -4.34 8.65 -15.70
CA GLN A 21 -4.12 8.00 -16.96
C GLN A 21 -3.76 9.05 -17.96
N PRO A 22 -3.03 8.71 -18.94
CA PRO A 22 -2.21 7.54 -19.15
C PRO A 22 -0.75 7.83 -18.93
N ALA A 23 -0.42 8.91 -18.31
CA ALA A 23 0.93 9.40 -18.34
C ALA A 23 1.82 8.59 -17.43
N PRO A 24 2.86 7.98 -17.95
CA PRO A 24 3.88 7.42 -17.08
C PRO A 24 4.65 8.54 -16.43
N GLY A 25 5.21 8.27 -15.31
CA GLY A 25 6.01 9.23 -14.61
C GLY A 25 5.70 9.22 -13.14
N PRO A 26 6.38 10.04 -12.36
CA PRO A 26 6.20 10.02 -10.92
C PRO A 26 4.83 10.51 -10.52
N LEU A 27 4.38 10.02 -9.39
CA LEU A 27 3.12 10.48 -8.83
C LEU A 27 3.25 11.92 -8.37
N THR A 28 2.15 12.65 -8.43
CA THR A 28 2.11 14.00 -7.88
C THR A 28 2.01 13.95 -6.37
N LEU A 29 2.17 15.11 -5.73
CA LEU A 29 2.04 15.18 -4.28
C LEU A 29 0.67 14.69 -3.81
N ASP A 30 -0.39 15.11 -4.50
CA ASP A 30 -1.73 14.68 -4.11
C ASP A 30 -1.91 13.18 -4.27
N GLU A 31 -1.35 12.62 -5.34
CA GLU A 31 -1.42 11.18 -5.56
C GLU A 31 -0.64 10.43 -4.48
N HIS A 32 0.52 10.94 -4.09
CA HIS A 32 1.28 10.34 -3.00
C HIS A 32 0.51 10.44 -1.68
N ARG A 33 -0.17 11.55 -1.44
CA ARG A 33 -0.97 11.71 -0.24
C ARG A 33 -2.09 10.67 -0.17
N GLU A 34 -2.78 10.48 -1.29
CA GLU A 34 -3.87 9.53 -1.33
C GLU A 34 -3.36 8.11 -1.15
N LEU A 35 -2.33 7.75 -1.89
CA LEU A 35 -1.75 6.43 -1.78
C LEU A 35 -1.22 6.20 -0.37
N GLY A 36 -0.59 7.21 0.21
CA GLY A 36 -0.04 7.10 1.55
C GLY A 36 -1.12 6.85 2.60
N ALA A 37 -2.24 7.57 2.48
CA ALA A 37 -3.35 7.36 3.40
C ALA A 37 -3.89 5.93 3.31
N GLU A 38 -4.03 5.43 2.08
CA GLU A 38 -4.48 4.06 1.87
C GLU A 38 -3.48 3.06 2.46
N MET A 39 -2.22 3.26 2.19
CA MET A 39 -1.20 2.33 2.68
C MET A 39 -1.09 2.33 4.19
N ARG A 40 -1.20 3.51 4.82
CA ARG A 40 -1.18 3.56 6.28
C ARG A 40 -2.37 2.83 6.87
N SER A 41 -3.52 2.97 6.23
CA SER A 41 -4.74 2.29 6.67
C SER A 41 -4.59 0.77 6.54
N ILE A 42 -4.08 0.32 5.40
CA ILE A 42 -3.86 -1.11 5.15
C ILE A 42 -2.87 -1.67 6.16
N ASN A 43 -1.78 -0.96 6.39
CA ASN A 43 -0.75 -1.41 7.32
C ASN A 43 -1.31 -1.54 8.73
N ALA A 44 -2.07 -0.55 9.18
CA ALA A 44 -2.67 -0.57 10.51
C ALA A 44 -3.66 -1.73 10.64
N ARG A 45 -4.49 -1.90 9.62
CA ARG A 45 -5.49 -2.97 9.64
C ARG A 45 -4.85 -4.35 9.64
N LEU A 46 -3.81 -4.51 8.83
CA LEU A 46 -3.13 -5.79 8.75
C LEU A 46 -2.51 -6.16 10.10
N ARG A 47 -1.96 -5.17 10.79
CA ARG A 47 -1.38 -5.41 12.11
C ARG A 47 -2.44 -5.80 13.13
N GLU A 48 -3.61 -5.17 13.06
CA GLU A 48 -4.71 -5.55 13.95
C GLU A 48 -5.16 -6.99 13.70
N LEU A 49 -5.28 -7.36 12.44
CA LEU A 49 -5.67 -8.71 12.08
C LEU A 49 -4.62 -9.72 12.49
N CYS A 50 -3.36 -9.34 12.40
CA CYS A 50 -2.27 -10.20 12.85
C CYS A 50 -2.39 -10.49 14.35
N LYS A 51 -2.70 -9.47 15.12
CA LYS A 51 -2.92 -9.66 16.57
C LYS A 51 -4.04 -10.64 16.85
N VAL A 52 -5.11 -10.55 16.08
CA VAL A 52 -6.23 -11.48 16.23
C VAL A 52 -5.78 -12.91 15.95
N VAL A 53 -5.08 -13.12 14.85
CA VAL A 53 -4.64 -14.46 14.47
C VAL A 53 -3.68 -15.04 15.51
N VAL A 54 -2.73 -14.24 15.96
CA VAL A 54 -1.80 -14.68 16.99
C VAL A 54 -2.52 -15.00 18.29
N SER A 55 -3.52 -14.20 18.64
CA SER A 55 -4.30 -14.39 19.85
C SER A 55 -5.11 -15.68 19.82
N VAL A 56 -5.67 -15.99 18.65
CA VAL A 56 -6.56 -17.14 18.52
C VAL A 56 -5.79 -18.43 18.33
N TYR A 57 -4.81 -18.42 17.47
CA TYR A 57 -4.10 -19.64 17.06
C TYR A 57 -2.74 -19.80 17.71
N GLY A 58 -2.25 -18.76 18.36
CA GLY A 58 -0.91 -18.78 18.94
C GLY A 58 0.15 -18.33 17.94
N PRO A 59 1.31 -17.92 18.45
CA PRO A 59 2.37 -17.37 17.58
C PRO A 59 3.11 -18.41 16.76
N ASN A 60 2.94 -19.70 17.07
CA ASN A 60 3.71 -20.75 16.43
C ASN A 60 2.96 -21.48 15.32
N THR A 61 1.84 -20.94 14.88
CA THR A 61 1.08 -21.55 13.78
C THR A 61 1.55 -20.98 12.45
N GLN A 62 1.28 -21.74 11.40
CA GLN A 62 1.62 -21.30 10.06
C GLN A 62 0.85 -20.04 9.70
N ALA A 63 -0.41 -19.94 10.12
CA ALA A 63 -1.21 -18.76 9.83
C ALA A 63 -0.61 -17.52 10.48
N ALA A 64 -0.19 -17.62 11.73
CA ALA A 64 0.43 -16.49 12.42
C ALA A 64 1.73 -16.09 11.75
N PHE A 65 2.54 -17.08 11.36
CA PHE A 65 3.80 -16.81 10.68
C PHE A 65 3.57 -16.08 9.36
N SER A 66 2.61 -16.54 8.57
CA SER A 66 2.28 -15.92 7.30
C SER A 66 1.82 -14.49 7.47
N PHE A 67 1.00 -14.23 8.49
CA PHE A 67 0.54 -12.87 8.77
C PHE A 67 1.69 -11.96 9.17
N LEU A 68 2.59 -12.46 10.00
CA LEU A 68 3.75 -11.66 10.41
C LEU A 68 4.61 -11.31 9.20
N LYS A 69 4.83 -12.26 8.31
CA LYS A 69 5.62 -12.01 7.12
C LYS A 69 4.92 -10.98 6.22
N ALA A 70 3.61 -11.11 6.05
CA ALA A 70 2.87 -10.16 5.24
C ALA A 70 2.93 -8.76 5.84
N ALA A 71 2.80 -8.65 7.15
CA ALA A 71 2.87 -7.36 7.83
C ALA A 71 4.24 -6.73 7.65
N GLU A 72 5.29 -7.52 7.74
CA GLU A 72 6.64 -7.02 7.50
C GLU A 72 6.81 -6.49 6.09
N GLN A 73 6.26 -7.22 5.12
CA GLN A 73 6.37 -6.81 3.72
C GLN A 73 5.60 -5.51 3.45
N VAL A 74 4.43 -5.37 4.04
CA VAL A 74 3.67 -4.13 3.87
C VAL A 74 4.40 -2.96 4.52
N ALA A 75 4.99 -3.18 5.69
CA ALA A 75 5.78 -2.13 6.34
C ALA A 75 6.97 -1.71 5.48
N ARG A 76 7.64 -2.68 4.87
CA ARG A 76 8.74 -2.38 3.97
C ARG A 76 8.27 -1.62 2.75
N LEU A 77 7.13 -2.03 2.20
CA LEU A 77 6.54 -1.34 1.05
C LEU A 77 6.28 0.14 1.38
N CYS A 78 5.76 0.41 2.56
CA CYS A 78 5.52 1.79 2.98
C CYS A 78 6.82 2.58 3.06
N GLN A 79 7.88 1.97 3.56
CA GLN A 79 9.19 2.64 3.61
C GLN A 79 9.70 2.93 2.21
N ASP A 80 9.55 1.97 1.30
CA ASP A 80 10.01 2.14 -0.07
C ASP A 80 9.23 3.25 -0.76
N LEU A 81 7.92 3.32 -0.53
CA LEU A 81 7.10 4.36 -1.11
C LEU A 81 7.42 5.72 -0.51
N GLN A 82 7.74 5.77 0.77
CA GLN A 82 8.16 7.01 1.40
C GLN A 82 9.45 7.53 0.75
N ALA A 83 10.40 6.64 0.51
CA ALA A 83 11.63 7.01 -0.18
C ALA A 83 11.37 7.45 -1.60
N GLN A 84 10.43 6.78 -2.28
CA GLN A 84 10.08 7.15 -3.64
C GLN A 84 9.46 8.54 -3.69
N ALA A 85 8.58 8.85 -2.74
CA ALA A 85 7.97 10.18 -2.66
C ALA A 85 9.03 11.26 -2.50
N ALA A 86 10.04 11.00 -1.68
CA ALA A 86 11.11 11.96 -1.48
C ALA A 86 11.90 12.19 -2.75
N ARG A 87 12.10 11.14 -3.55
CA ARG A 87 12.79 11.28 -4.82
C ARG A 87 11.95 11.99 -5.87
N ASP A 88 10.64 11.72 -5.87
CA ASP A 88 9.74 12.30 -6.85
C ASP A 88 9.50 13.78 -6.62
N LEU A 89 9.56 14.20 -5.37
CA LEU A 89 9.14 15.54 -4.97
C LEU A 89 10.22 16.22 -4.12
N PRO A 90 11.40 16.45 -4.68
CA PRO A 90 12.46 17.08 -3.90
C PRO A 90 12.03 18.49 -3.45
N GLY A 91 12.23 18.76 -2.20
CA GLY A 91 11.86 20.07 -1.65
C GLY A 91 10.43 20.18 -1.18
N TYR A 92 9.63 19.15 -1.38
CA TYR A 92 8.25 19.18 -0.89
C TYR A 92 8.16 18.48 0.47
N PRO A 93 7.17 18.84 1.28
CA PRO A 93 7.02 18.22 2.60
C PRO A 93 6.36 16.85 2.47
N VAL A 94 7.19 15.85 2.32
CA VAL A 94 6.70 14.49 2.11
C VAL A 94 6.86 13.58 3.34
N ASP A 95 7.36 14.13 4.45
CA ASP A 95 7.56 13.33 5.66
C ASP A 95 6.24 12.74 6.12
N GLY A 96 6.27 11.46 6.46
CA GLY A 96 5.11 10.83 7.05
C GLY A 96 3.96 10.53 6.09
N LEU A 97 4.17 10.64 4.80
CA LEU A 97 3.10 10.32 3.85
C LEU A 97 2.70 8.87 3.92
N TYR A 98 3.67 7.99 4.08
CA TYR A 98 3.45 6.54 4.09
C TYR A 98 3.69 5.91 5.45
N LEU A 99 4.22 6.66 6.36
CA LEU A 99 4.59 6.16 7.68
C LEU A 99 3.80 6.87 8.76
#